data_6cac4afa19fb4046cdda582ec690d301
#
_entry.id   6cac4afa19fb4046cdda582ec690d301
#
_cell.length_a   1.000
_cell.length_b   1.000
_cell.length_c   1.000
_cell.angle_alpha   90.00
_cell.angle_beta   90.00
_cell.angle_gamma   90.00
#
_symmetry.space_group_name_H-M   'P 1'
#
loop_
_entity.id
_entity.type
_entity.pdbx_description
1 polymer ?
#
loop_
_entity_poly.entity_id
_entity_poly.type
_entity_poly.pdbx_seq_one_letter_code
_entity_poly.pdbx_strand_id
1 'polypeptide(L)'
;MRFPLEVYRAIRAAWPEKRPIGVRISATDWIDGGWNLTDSVAFSRELKALGCDYVVASTGGLSREQKITVGPAYQVPFAERIRRETGIVTMAVGLLHEPKLAESVLVEGKADLIAIGRGMMADPRWPWRAAQMLGADMRYPAPYERCHPSLMRRDIFKATREAV
;
A
#
# COMPACT_ATOMS: atom_id res chain seq x y z
N MET A 1 0.95 -21.83 -9.44
CA MET A 1 1.12 -20.53 -10.19
C MET A 1 0.44 -20.49 -11.55
N ARG A 2 0.25 -21.63 -12.27
CA ARG A 2 -0.25 -21.63 -13.66
C ARG A 2 -1.53 -20.81 -13.86
N PHE A 3 -2.60 -21.13 -13.15
CA PHE A 3 -3.90 -20.46 -13.30
C PHE A 3 -3.85 -18.93 -13.11
N PRO A 4 -3.31 -18.36 -12.03
CA PRO A 4 -3.25 -16.91 -11.90
C PRO A 4 -2.38 -16.23 -12.96
N LEU A 5 -1.35 -16.89 -13.50
CA LEU A 5 -0.57 -16.34 -14.61
C LEU A 5 -1.35 -16.35 -15.92
N GLU A 6 -2.16 -17.38 -16.19
CA GLU A 6 -3.06 -17.42 -17.34
C GLU A 6 -4.11 -16.29 -17.27
N VAL A 7 -4.71 -16.08 -16.08
CA VAL A 7 -5.63 -14.97 -15.84
C VAL A 7 -4.95 -13.61 -16.08
N TYR A 8 -3.73 -13.44 -15.53
CA TYR A 8 -2.99 -12.20 -15.73
C TYR A 8 -2.72 -11.92 -17.21
N ARG A 9 -2.27 -12.94 -17.99
CA ARG A 9 -2.03 -12.77 -19.43
C ARG A 9 -3.28 -12.36 -20.20
N ALA A 10 -4.43 -12.96 -19.87
CA ALA A 10 -5.71 -12.61 -20.49
C ALA A 10 -6.12 -11.16 -20.18
N ILE A 11 -5.95 -10.73 -18.93
CA ILE A 11 -6.23 -9.34 -18.55
C ILE A 11 -5.25 -8.39 -19.21
N ARG A 12 -3.94 -8.68 -19.21
CA ARG A 12 -2.92 -7.85 -19.86
C ARG A 12 -3.19 -7.65 -21.35
N ALA A 13 -3.62 -8.69 -22.04
CA ALA A 13 -3.94 -8.63 -23.47
C ALA A 13 -5.15 -7.72 -23.78
N ALA A 14 -6.11 -7.64 -22.86
CA ALA A 14 -7.31 -6.81 -23.02
C ALA A 14 -7.13 -5.38 -22.47
N TRP A 15 -6.14 -5.15 -21.58
CA TRP A 15 -5.94 -3.86 -20.92
C TRP A 15 -5.04 -2.95 -21.76
N PRO A 16 -5.36 -1.65 -21.92
CA PRO A 16 -4.54 -0.74 -22.70
C PRO A 16 -3.08 -0.68 -22.20
N GLU A 17 -2.12 -0.86 -23.11
CA GLU A 17 -0.69 -0.94 -22.76
C GLU A 17 -0.18 0.27 -21.95
N LYS A 18 -0.65 1.47 -22.28
CA LYS A 18 -0.28 2.73 -21.60
C LYS A 18 -0.86 2.91 -20.21
N ARG A 19 -1.70 1.98 -19.73
CA ARG A 19 -2.28 2.03 -18.40
C ARG A 19 -1.62 0.98 -17.50
N PRO A 20 -1.22 1.36 -16.28
CA PRO A 20 -0.60 0.41 -15.36
C PRO A 20 -1.57 -0.69 -14.96
N ILE A 21 -1.02 -1.86 -14.70
CA ILE A 21 -1.74 -3.02 -14.18
C ILE A 21 -0.91 -3.65 -13.06
N GLY A 22 -1.49 -3.81 -11.90
CA GLY A 22 -0.86 -4.46 -10.75
C GLY A 22 -1.64 -5.68 -10.27
N VAL A 23 -0.99 -6.49 -9.47
CA VAL A 23 -1.60 -7.68 -8.85
C VAL A 23 -1.49 -7.57 -7.33
N ARG A 24 -2.61 -7.75 -6.64
CA ARG A 24 -2.61 -7.94 -5.19
C ARG A 24 -2.54 -9.43 -4.87
N ILE A 25 -1.61 -9.79 -4.00
CA ILE A 25 -1.37 -11.17 -3.59
C ILE A 25 -1.53 -11.33 -2.08
N SER A 26 -1.88 -12.54 -1.63
CA SER A 26 -1.61 -13.02 -0.27
C SER A 26 -0.20 -13.60 -0.27
N ALA A 27 0.75 -12.83 0.26
CA ALA A 27 2.17 -13.18 0.18
C ALA A 27 2.55 -14.38 1.07
N THR A 28 1.68 -14.76 2.00
CA THR A 28 1.78 -15.99 2.81
C THR A 28 0.42 -16.37 3.37
N ASP A 29 0.19 -17.66 3.55
CA ASP A 29 -1.02 -18.21 4.15
C ASP A 29 -0.93 -18.25 5.69
N TRP A 30 0.24 -18.05 6.28
CA TRP A 30 0.51 -18.17 7.71
C TRP A 30 0.21 -19.59 8.26
N ILE A 31 0.40 -20.61 7.44
CA ILE A 31 0.17 -22.02 7.74
C ILE A 31 1.35 -22.82 7.22
N ASP A 32 1.81 -23.80 7.99
CA ASP A 32 2.86 -24.71 7.57
C ASP A 32 2.44 -25.51 6.34
N GLY A 33 3.31 -25.57 5.33
CA GLY A 33 3.04 -26.24 4.05
C GLY A 33 2.14 -25.46 3.10
N GLY A 34 1.61 -24.28 3.52
CA GLY A 34 0.87 -23.36 2.65
C GLY A 34 1.77 -22.49 1.80
N TRP A 35 1.14 -21.56 1.07
CA TRP A 35 1.84 -20.54 0.29
C TRP A 35 2.70 -19.67 1.18
N ASN A 36 3.94 -19.44 0.77
CA ASN A 36 4.92 -18.73 1.56
C ASN A 36 5.60 -17.59 0.77
N LEU A 37 6.44 -16.81 1.44
CA LEU A 37 7.08 -15.65 0.83
C LEU A 37 8.05 -16.02 -0.31
N THR A 38 8.67 -17.20 -0.29
CA THR A 38 9.52 -17.66 -1.40
C THR A 38 8.70 -17.92 -2.66
N ASP A 39 7.52 -18.51 -2.50
CA ASP A 39 6.57 -18.71 -3.60
C ASP A 39 6.10 -17.36 -4.16
N SER A 40 5.83 -16.39 -3.28
CA SER A 40 5.42 -15.04 -3.67
C SER A 40 6.51 -14.28 -4.43
N VAL A 41 7.76 -14.45 -4.07
CA VAL A 41 8.90 -13.90 -4.83
C VAL A 41 8.99 -14.54 -6.21
N ALA A 42 8.88 -15.87 -6.30
CA ALA A 42 8.88 -16.58 -7.58
C ALA A 42 7.70 -16.13 -8.48
N PHE A 43 6.50 -16.02 -7.90
CA PHE A 43 5.32 -15.54 -8.62
C PHE A 43 5.46 -14.09 -9.09
N SER A 44 6.05 -13.22 -8.27
CA SER A 44 6.29 -11.82 -8.63
C SER A 44 7.32 -11.66 -9.75
N ARG A 45 8.31 -12.56 -9.85
CA ARG A 45 9.24 -12.61 -11.00
C ARG A 45 8.51 -12.94 -12.31
N GLU A 46 7.63 -13.93 -12.26
CA GLU A 46 6.81 -14.29 -13.42
C GLU A 46 5.88 -13.15 -13.83
N LEU A 47 5.21 -12.49 -12.87
CA LEU A 47 4.38 -11.33 -13.12
C LEU A 47 5.16 -10.20 -13.79
N LYS A 48 6.37 -9.89 -13.27
CA LYS A 48 7.25 -8.87 -13.85
C LYS A 48 7.62 -9.21 -15.29
N ALA A 49 8.00 -10.46 -15.56
CA ALA A 49 8.32 -10.93 -16.91
C ALA A 49 7.14 -10.82 -17.89
N LEU A 50 5.91 -10.84 -17.38
CA LEU A 50 4.68 -10.63 -18.15
C LEU A 50 4.25 -9.16 -18.26
N GLY A 51 5.05 -8.22 -17.80
CA GLY A 51 4.74 -6.79 -17.87
C GLY A 51 3.79 -6.30 -16.78
N CYS A 52 3.84 -6.91 -15.58
CA CYS A 52 3.15 -6.38 -14.40
C CYS A 52 3.91 -5.18 -13.85
N ASP A 53 3.20 -4.06 -13.67
CA ASP A 53 3.81 -2.81 -13.24
C ASP A 53 4.11 -2.80 -11.74
N TYR A 54 3.22 -3.38 -10.92
CA TYR A 54 3.43 -3.41 -9.45
C TYR A 54 2.71 -4.59 -8.78
N VAL A 55 3.19 -4.94 -7.59
CA VAL A 55 2.59 -5.96 -6.73
C VAL A 55 2.20 -5.36 -5.38
N VAL A 56 0.97 -5.60 -4.95
CA VAL A 56 0.50 -5.27 -3.59
C VAL A 56 0.66 -6.49 -2.70
N ALA A 57 1.56 -6.43 -1.74
CA ALA A 57 1.84 -7.52 -0.82
C ALA A 57 0.93 -7.47 0.42
N SER A 58 -0.16 -8.22 0.38
CA SER A 58 -1.04 -8.48 1.53
C SER A 58 -0.79 -9.89 2.06
N THR A 59 -1.47 -10.31 3.13
CA THR A 59 -1.32 -11.66 3.69
C THR A 59 -2.62 -12.16 4.32
N GLY A 60 -2.73 -13.48 4.43
CA GLY A 60 -3.77 -14.16 5.17
C GLY A 60 -5.17 -14.11 4.56
N GLY A 61 -6.15 -14.49 5.37
CA GLY A 61 -7.57 -14.47 5.00
C GLY A 61 -8.08 -15.77 4.37
N LEU A 62 -7.25 -16.81 4.25
CA LEU A 62 -7.60 -18.07 3.56
C LEU A 62 -8.03 -19.19 4.51
N SER A 63 -7.54 -19.24 5.74
CA SER A 63 -7.86 -20.30 6.70
C SER A 63 -8.11 -19.75 8.09
N ARG A 64 -8.89 -20.49 8.88
CA ARG A 64 -9.10 -20.21 10.30
C ARG A 64 -7.92 -20.66 11.17
N GLU A 65 -7.04 -21.52 10.66
CA GLU A 65 -5.87 -22.05 11.36
C GLU A 65 -4.66 -21.11 11.31
N GLN A 66 -4.74 -20.08 10.50
CA GLN A 66 -3.66 -19.08 10.35
C GLN A 66 -3.39 -18.35 11.68
N LYS A 67 -2.11 -18.23 12.03
CA LYS A 67 -1.67 -17.49 13.22
C LYS A 67 -0.96 -16.22 12.82
N ILE A 68 -1.69 -15.12 12.77
CA ILE A 68 -1.16 -13.81 12.34
C ILE A 68 -0.94 -12.92 13.55
N THR A 69 0.29 -12.47 13.76
CA THR A 69 0.58 -11.40 14.72
C THR A 69 0.34 -10.05 14.04
N VAL A 70 -0.84 -9.48 14.30
CA VAL A 70 -1.24 -8.21 13.71
C VAL A 70 -0.63 -7.05 14.50
N GLY A 71 0.03 -6.11 13.81
CA GLY A 71 0.61 -4.91 14.38
C GLY A 71 0.92 -3.87 13.30
N PRO A 72 1.34 -2.64 13.67
CA PRO A 72 1.74 -1.64 12.69
C PRO A 72 2.81 -2.19 11.74
N ALA A 73 2.63 -1.98 10.43
CA ALA A 73 3.55 -2.41 9.38
C ALA A 73 3.81 -3.93 9.27
N TYR A 74 2.97 -4.80 9.87
CA TYR A 74 3.22 -6.25 9.94
C TYR A 74 3.39 -6.96 8.59
N GLN A 75 2.91 -6.36 7.50
CA GLN A 75 3.05 -6.91 6.15
C GLN A 75 4.18 -6.26 5.32
N VAL A 76 4.84 -5.23 5.84
CA VAL A 76 5.93 -4.53 5.13
C VAL A 76 7.09 -5.46 4.75
N PRO A 77 7.54 -6.41 5.61
CA PRO A 77 8.63 -7.32 5.25
C PRO A 77 8.39 -8.15 3.98
N PHE A 78 7.12 -8.42 3.64
CA PHE A 78 6.76 -9.15 2.41
C PHE A 78 6.97 -8.28 1.17
N ALA A 79 6.51 -7.01 1.21
CA ALA A 79 6.75 -6.05 0.13
C ALA A 79 8.26 -5.80 -0.06
N GLU A 80 8.99 -5.60 1.04
CA GLU A 80 10.43 -5.36 1.04
C GLU A 80 11.20 -6.51 0.37
N ARG A 81 10.93 -7.76 0.75
CA ARG A 81 11.63 -8.90 0.17
C ARG A 81 11.29 -9.09 -1.30
N ILE A 82 10.01 -8.97 -1.69
CA ILE A 82 9.60 -9.04 -3.10
C ILE A 82 10.32 -7.96 -3.90
N ARG A 83 10.31 -6.70 -3.44
CA ARG A 83 11.01 -5.58 -4.07
C ARG A 83 12.49 -5.87 -4.27
N ARG A 84 13.17 -6.22 -3.20
CA ARG A 84 14.62 -6.47 -3.20
C ARG A 84 15.02 -7.60 -4.15
N GLU A 85 14.26 -8.71 -4.17
CA GLU A 85 14.64 -9.90 -4.92
C GLU A 85 14.15 -9.90 -6.38
N THR A 86 13.16 -9.09 -6.71
CA THR A 86 12.59 -9.07 -8.07
C THR A 86 12.79 -7.73 -8.79
N GLY A 87 12.98 -6.64 -8.04
CA GLY A 87 13.01 -5.29 -8.57
C GLY A 87 11.68 -4.85 -9.23
N ILE A 88 10.55 -5.52 -8.91
CA ILE A 88 9.23 -5.02 -9.28
C ILE A 88 8.81 -3.93 -8.31
N VAL A 89 8.06 -2.94 -8.79
CA VAL A 89 7.46 -1.93 -7.90
C VAL A 89 6.53 -2.62 -6.91
N THR A 90 6.65 -2.28 -5.64
CA THR A 90 5.83 -2.88 -4.58
C THR A 90 4.99 -1.85 -3.85
N MET A 91 3.81 -2.28 -3.45
CA MET A 91 2.92 -1.50 -2.60
C MET A 91 2.73 -2.25 -1.27
N ALA A 92 3.17 -1.63 -0.17
CA ALA A 92 2.99 -2.18 1.16
C ALA A 92 1.61 -1.81 1.73
N VAL A 93 1.04 -2.73 2.48
CA VAL A 93 -0.22 -2.56 3.22
C VAL A 93 -0.06 -3.18 4.61
N GLY A 94 -0.90 -2.80 5.56
CA GLY A 94 -0.93 -3.41 6.89
C GLY A 94 -0.76 -2.42 8.03
N LEU A 95 -1.86 -1.75 8.42
CA LEU A 95 -1.90 -0.76 9.50
C LEU A 95 -0.89 0.40 9.34
N LEU A 96 -0.73 0.88 8.11
CA LEU A 96 0.16 1.99 7.73
C LEU A 96 -0.60 3.34 7.69
N HIS A 97 -1.52 3.57 8.61
CA HIS A 97 -2.34 4.79 8.64
C HIS A 97 -1.68 5.95 9.42
N GLU A 98 -0.58 5.71 10.12
CA GLU A 98 0.20 6.76 10.77
C GLU A 98 1.18 7.34 9.73
N PRO A 99 1.16 8.68 9.46
CA PRO A 99 1.93 9.28 8.38
C PRO A 99 3.44 9.08 8.47
N LYS A 100 4.03 9.22 9.67
CA LYS A 100 5.47 9.05 9.85
C LYS A 100 5.92 7.60 9.63
N LEU A 101 5.09 6.63 10.04
CA LEU A 101 5.35 5.22 9.78
C LEU A 101 5.25 4.90 8.29
N ALA A 102 4.23 5.42 7.61
CA ALA A 102 4.09 5.24 6.16
C ALA A 102 5.29 5.84 5.40
N GLU A 103 5.71 7.04 5.77
CA GLU A 103 6.87 7.71 5.19
C GLU A 103 8.16 6.93 5.43
N SER A 104 8.40 6.42 6.65
CA SER A 104 9.61 5.65 6.95
C SER A 104 9.76 4.41 6.08
N VAL A 105 8.65 3.73 5.76
CA VAL A 105 8.66 2.56 4.87
C VAL A 105 9.17 2.93 3.47
N LEU A 106 8.79 4.11 2.96
CA LEU A 106 9.23 4.60 1.64
C LEU A 106 10.68 5.07 1.67
N VAL A 107 11.04 5.90 2.65
CA VAL A 107 12.40 6.47 2.80
C VAL A 107 13.44 5.37 3.00
N GLU A 108 13.11 4.34 3.78
CA GLU A 108 13.98 3.18 3.99
C GLU A 108 14.01 2.21 2.79
N GLY A 109 13.26 2.48 1.73
CA GLY A 109 13.24 1.67 0.52
C GLY A 109 12.59 0.30 0.68
N LYS A 110 11.73 0.12 1.70
CA LYS A 110 11.04 -1.14 1.98
C LYS A 110 9.87 -1.40 1.02
N ALA A 111 9.29 -0.34 0.47
CA ALA A 111 8.29 -0.39 -0.59
C ALA A 111 8.36 0.90 -1.42
N ASP A 112 7.69 0.91 -2.57
CA ASP A 112 7.62 2.09 -3.45
C ASP A 112 6.31 2.87 -3.25
N LEU A 113 5.27 2.18 -2.79
CA LEU A 113 3.92 2.73 -2.59
C LEU A 113 3.33 2.20 -1.27
N ILE A 114 2.37 2.95 -0.72
CA ILE A 114 1.61 2.57 0.47
C ILE A 114 0.13 2.44 0.13
N ALA A 115 -0.49 1.35 0.57
CA ALA A 115 -1.93 1.14 0.51
C ALA A 115 -2.57 1.31 1.89
N ILE A 116 -3.57 2.17 1.99
CA ILE A 116 -4.30 2.45 3.22
C ILE A 116 -5.78 2.18 2.98
N GLY A 117 -6.32 1.13 3.62
CA GLY A 117 -7.74 0.79 3.56
C GLY A 117 -8.56 1.52 4.61
N ARG A 118 -8.74 0.92 5.77
CA ARG A 118 -9.57 1.44 6.88
C ARG A 118 -9.20 2.85 7.34
N GLY A 119 -7.91 3.20 7.30
CA GLY A 119 -7.45 4.56 7.61
C GLY A 119 -8.02 5.62 6.67
N MET A 120 -8.10 5.33 5.37
CA MET A 120 -8.73 6.22 4.37
C MET A 120 -10.26 6.25 4.47
N MET A 121 -10.89 5.16 4.92
CA MET A 121 -12.34 5.14 5.19
C MET A 121 -12.69 6.00 6.40
N ALA A 122 -11.87 5.98 7.44
CA ALA A 122 -12.05 6.79 8.65
C ALA A 122 -11.68 8.27 8.44
N ASP A 123 -10.67 8.53 7.62
CA ASP A 123 -10.20 9.88 7.28
C ASP A 123 -9.95 9.98 5.76
N PRO A 124 -10.97 10.34 4.98
CA PRO A 124 -10.83 10.49 3.52
C PRO A 124 -9.84 11.59 3.09
N ARG A 125 -9.47 12.48 4.01
CA ARG A 125 -8.48 13.54 3.81
C ARG A 125 -7.11 13.20 4.40
N TRP A 126 -6.89 11.94 4.70
CA TRP A 126 -5.62 11.44 5.22
C TRP A 126 -4.38 11.97 4.48
N PRO A 127 -4.34 12.05 3.12
CA PRO A 127 -3.16 12.58 2.41
C PRO A 127 -2.85 14.04 2.77
N TRP A 128 -3.87 14.87 2.99
CA TRP A 128 -3.68 16.28 3.37
C TRP A 128 -3.08 16.39 4.77
N ARG A 129 -3.63 15.61 5.70
CA ARG A 129 -3.12 15.55 7.07
C ARG A 129 -1.70 14.99 7.10
N ALA A 130 -1.42 13.95 6.31
CA ALA A 130 -0.08 13.38 6.20
C ALA A 130 0.93 14.41 5.67
N ALA A 131 0.59 15.13 4.60
CA ALA A 131 1.43 16.20 4.07
C ALA A 131 1.74 17.27 5.13
N GLN A 132 0.73 17.75 5.86
CA GLN A 132 0.93 18.71 6.95
C GLN A 132 1.85 18.18 8.05
N MET A 133 1.65 16.94 8.50
CA MET A 133 2.45 16.31 9.54
C MET A 133 3.91 16.08 9.13
N LEU A 134 4.14 15.86 7.83
CA LEU A 134 5.46 15.63 7.25
C LEU A 134 6.13 16.91 6.74
N GLY A 135 5.46 18.06 6.86
CA GLY A 135 5.99 19.34 6.38
C GLY A 135 6.06 19.44 4.85
N ALA A 136 5.29 18.60 4.14
CA ALA A 136 5.21 18.61 2.69
C ALA A 136 4.09 19.54 2.22
N ASP A 137 4.33 20.25 1.10
CA ASP A 137 3.28 21.01 0.42
C ASP A 137 2.45 20.09 -0.48
N MET A 138 1.14 20.34 -0.54
CA MET A 138 0.21 19.54 -1.32
C MET A 138 -0.86 20.42 -1.96
N ARG A 139 -1.00 20.30 -3.28
CA ARG A 139 -2.09 20.97 -4.00
C ARG A 139 -3.43 20.36 -3.63
N TYR A 140 -4.33 21.18 -3.13
CA TYR A 140 -5.71 20.77 -2.86
C TYR A 140 -6.54 20.85 -4.15
N PRO A 141 -7.54 19.97 -4.32
CA PRO A 141 -8.52 20.12 -5.40
C PRO A 141 -9.24 21.47 -5.31
N ALA A 142 -9.56 22.09 -6.45
CA ALA A 142 -10.14 23.44 -6.52
C ALA A 142 -11.31 23.71 -5.54
N PRO A 143 -12.28 22.79 -5.32
CA PRO A 143 -13.35 23.01 -4.35
C PRO A 143 -12.87 23.15 -2.90
N TYR A 144 -11.65 22.69 -2.60
CA TYR A 144 -11.08 22.64 -1.24
C TYR A 144 -9.85 23.56 -1.07
N GLU A 145 -9.46 24.33 -2.07
CA GLU A 145 -8.29 25.23 -1.99
C GLU A 145 -8.37 26.19 -0.80
N ARG A 146 -9.56 26.65 -0.45
CA ARG A 146 -9.79 27.54 0.71
C ARG A 146 -9.47 26.87 2.06
N CYS A 147 -9.38 25.55 2.11
CA CYS A 147 -8.97 24.78 3.31
C CYS A 147 -7.47 24.55 3.38
N HIS A 148 -6.69 25.08 2.43
CA HIS A 148 -5.24 24.92 2.45
C HIS A 148 -4.64 25.71 3.62
N PRO A 149 -3.71 25.12 4.41
CA PRO A 149 -3.15 25.77 5.61
C PRO A 149 -2.53 27.15 5.36
N SER A 150 -1.90 27.35 4.21
CA SER A 150 -1.31 28.63 3.83
C SER A 150 -2.33 29.79 3.68
N LEU A 151 -3.58 29.45 3.45
CA LEU A 151 -4.68 30.44 3.31
C LEU A 151 -5.45 30.64 4.62
N MET A 152 -5.21 29.78 5.62
CA MET A 152 -5.86 29.89 6.93
C MET A 152 -5.09 30.85 7.84
N ARG A 153 -5.65 32.02 8.11
CA ARG A 153 -5.05 33.02 9.06
C ARG A 153 -5.15 32.57 10.53
N ARG A 154 -6.01 31.61 10.85
CA ARG A 154 -6.18 31.00 12.18
C ARG A 154 -6.50 29.53 12.02
N ASP A 155 -6.00 28.69 12.92
CA ASP A 155 -6.42 27.30 13.02
C ASP A 155 -7.87 27.25 13.52
N ILE A 156 -8.82 27.16 12.59
CA ILE A 156 -10.26 27.12 12.90
C ILE A 156 -10.67 25.89 13.72
N PHE A 157 -9.81 24.88 13.82
CA PHE A 157 -10.03 23.67 14.60
C PHE A 157 -9.35 23.69 15.97
N LYS A 158 -8.51 24.68 16.25
CA LYS A 158 -7.80 24.78 17.52
C LYS A 158 -8.77 25.05 18.68
N ALA A 159 -9.73 25.93 18.47
CA ALA A 159 -10.77 26.26 19.45
C ALA A 159 -11.66 25.06 19.83
N THR A 160 -11.84 24.09 18.93
CA THR A 160 -12.68 22.90 19.19
C THR A 160 -11.96 21.84 20.02
N ARG A 161 -10.63 21.87 20.08
CA ARG A 161 -9.82 20.93 20.89
C ARG A 161 -9.64 21.39 22.35
N GLU A 162 -9.79 22.68 22.61
CA GLU A 162 -9.68 23.26 23.95
C GLU A 162 -11.03 23.28 24.70
N ALA A 163 -12.12 22.88 24.03
CA ALA A 163 -13.49 22.90 24.58
C ALA A 163 -14.06 21.50 24.95
N VAL A 164 -13.21 20.45 25.03
CA VAL A 164 -13.61 19.10 25.46
C VAL A 164 -12.84 18.67 26.70
#